data_ee4265e82244b9bd91cbf827d19e8a75
#
_entry.id   ee4265e82244b9bd91cbf827d19e8a75
#
_cell.length_a   1.000
_cell.length_b   1.000
_cell.length_c   1.000
_cell.angle_alpha   90.00
_cell.angle_beta   90.00
_cell.angle_gamma   90.00
#
_symmetry.space_group_name_H-M   'P 1'
#
loop_
_entity.id
_entity.type
_entity.pdbx_description
1 polymer ?
#
loop_
_entity_poly.entity_id
_entity_poly.type
_entity_poly.pdbx_seq_one_letter_code
_entity_poly.pdbx_strand_id
1 'polypeptide(L)'
;MKQFELILKNEKEVSYKRISILLLVLNLVGILFITYFKGFKNWGALIIAAIAVFAAFSSLYFRNKNEKAILTGAFFLLSFAWIIVGYWVVGIFNILFMILHIAALQKPIVSINESQIVYPSFPKKKIDWQELSNLIIKDGLLTIDFKNNRIIQQQIADISLTIDEKEFNDFCRQQLNK
;
A
#
# COMPACT_ATOMS: atom_id res chain seq x y z
N MET A 1 -27.77 -9.50 -8.03
CA MET A 1 -26.95 -8.31 -8.35
C MET A 1 -25.58 -8.80 -8.77
N LYS A 2 -25.15 -8.50 -9.98
CA LYS A 2 -23.83 -8.87 -10.48
C LYS A 2 -22.82 -7.85 -10.00
N GLN A 3 -21.71 -8.31 -9.38
CA GLN A 3 -20.66 -7.46 -8.85
C GLN A 3 -19.30 -8.01 -9.29
N PHE A 4 -18.44 -7.12 -9.75
CA PHE A 4 -17.06 -7.43 -10.10
C PHE A 4 -16.11 -6.69 -9.15
N GLU A 5 -15.08 -7.38 -8.67
CA GLU A 5 -14.00 -6.80 -7.88
C GLU A 5 -12.68 -7.02 -8.60
N LEU A 6 -12.04 -5.92 -8.98
CA LEU A 6 -10.78 -5.91 -9.69
C LEU A 6 -9.66 -5.45 -8.75
N ILE A 7 -8.66 -6.29 -8.54
CA ILE A 7 -7.45 -5.90 -7.82
C ILE A 7 -6.52 -5.22 -8.83
N LEU A 8 -6.26 -3.94 -8.61
CA LEU A 8 -5.35 -3.18 -9.46
C LEU A 8 -3.91 -3.33 -8.98
N LYS A 9 -2.96 -3.20 -9.90
CA LYS A 9 -1.54 -3.19 -9.59
C LYS A 9 -1.16 -1.88 -8.89
N ASN A 10 -0.53 -1.98 -7.74
CA ASN A 10 0.02 -0.82 -7.06
C ASN A 10 1.39 -0.45 -7.65
N GLU A 11 1.42 0.43 -8.64
CA GLU A 11 2.65 0.84 -9.34
C GLU A 11 3.68 1.50 -8.41
N LYS A 12 3.23 2.08 -7.30
CA LYS A 12 4.10 2.75 -6.32
C LYS A 12 4.58 1.84 -5.19
N GLU A 13 4.18 0.57 -5.19
CA GLU A 13 4.54 -0.37 -4.12
C GLU A 13 6.05 -0.45 -3.88
N VAL A 14 6.85 -0.53 -4.96
CA VAL A 14 8.31 -0.60 -4.88
C VAL A 14 8.91 0.68 -4.29
N SER A 15 8.38 1.85 -4.69
CA SER A 15 8.83 3.14 -4.17
C SER A 15 8.50 3.29 -2.68
N TYR A 16 7.30 2.91 -2.26
CA TYR A 16 6.91 2.95 -0.85
C TYR A 16 7.76 2.00 0.01
N LYS A 17 8.08 0.81 -0.47
CA LYS A 17 8.99 -0.11 0.22
C LYS A 17 10.39 0.50 0.41
N ARG A 18 10.95 1.12 -0.64
CA ARG A 18 12.27 1.78 -0.56
C ARG A 18 12.26 2.93 0.45
N ILE A 19 11.22 3.76 0.45
CA ILE A 19 11.06 4.85 1.43
C ILE A 19 10.97 4.29 2.85
N SER A 20 10.20 3.23 3.04
CA SER A 20 10.07 2.59 4.37
C SER A 20 11.42 2.11 4.89
N ILE A 21 12.24 1.48 4.05
CA ILE A 21 13.58 1.04 4.45
C ILE A 21 14.49 2.20 4.79
N LEU A 22 14.48 3.26 3.97
CA LEU A 22 15.25 4.46 4.25
C LEU A 22 14.88 5.01 5.64
N LEU A 23 13.60 5.08 5.96
CA LEU A 23 13.12 5.52 7.27
C LEU A 23 13.58 4.59 8.40
N LEU A 24 13.55 3.26 8.22
CA LEU A 24 14.06 2.30 9.20
C LEU A 24 15.56 2.49 9.46
N VAL A 25 16.35 2.68 8.41
CA VAL A 25 17.80 2.94 8.53
C VAL A 25 18.06 4.26 9.24
N LEU A 26 17.36 5.33 8.92
CA LEU A 26 17.49 6.62 9.60
C LEU A 26 17.14 6.52 11.09
N ASN A 27 16.13 5.72 11.44
CA ASN A 27 15.80 5.44 12.85
C ASN A 27 16.93 4.70 13.56
N LEU A 28 17.53 3.68 12.95
CA LEU A 28 18.66 2.95 13.53
C LEU A 28 19.84 3.90 13.79
N VAL A 29 20.19 4.72 12.80
CA VAL A 29 21.26 5.71 12.92
C VAL A 29 20.98 6.71 14.06
N GLY A 30 19.73 7.19 14.15
CA GLY A 30 19.30 8.10 15.22
C GLY A 30 19.43 7.47 16.61
N ILE A 31 18.97 6.23 16.79
CA ILE A 31 19.08 5.50 18.07
C ILE A 31 20.54 5.26 18.41
N LEU A 32 21.37 4.88 17.44
CA LEU A 32 22.80 4.68 17.62
C LEU A 32 23.48 5.98 18.08
N PHE A 33 23.19 7.09 17.43
CA PHE A 33 23.73 8.41 17.76
C PHE A 33 23.38 8.81 19.20
N ILE A 34 22.11 8.72 19.58
CA ILE A 34 21.67 9.08 20.92
C ILE A 34 22.23 8.13 21.99
N THR A 35 22.31 6.83 21.70
CA THR A 35 22.89 5.84 22.60
C THR A 35 24.37 6.14 22.85
N TYR A 36 25.10 6.54 21.81
CA TYR A 36 26.50 6.97 21.94
C TYR A 36 26.65 8.20 22.88
N PHE A 37 25.87 9.26 22.65
CA PHE A 37 25.94 10.47 23.47
C PHE A 37 25.46 10.27 24.92
N LYS A 38 24.58 9.31 25.17
CA LYS A 38 24.11 8.95 26.53
C LYS A 38 25.04 7.93 27.26
N GLY A 39 26.24 7.70 26.74
CA GLY A 39 27.21 6.79 27.35
C GLY A 39 26.76 5.33 27.34
N PHE A 40 26.13 4.89 26.29
CA PHE A 40 25.67 3.50 26.04
C PHE A 40 24.75 2.92 27.15
N LYS A 41 23.98 3.74 27.85
CA LYS A 41 23.03 3.25 28.86
C LYS A 41 21.84 2.47 28.25
N ASN A 42 21.56 2.66 26.96
CA ASN A 42 20.35 2.14 26.29
C ASN A 42 20.65 1.01 25.27
N TRP A 43 21.55 0.09 25.61
CA TRP A 43 21.92 -1.05 24.75
C TRP A 43 20.72 -1.85 24.26
N GLY A 44 19.69 -2.04 25.12
CA GLY A 44 18.49 -2.77 24.73
C GLY A 44 17.75 -2.14 23.56
N ALA A 45 17.64 -0.81 23.52
CA ALA A 45 17.01 -0.10 22.40
C ALA A 45 17.82 -0.27 21.11
N LEU A 46 19.16 -0.24 21.18
CA LEU A 46 20.03 -0.44 20.04
C LEU A 46 19.89 -1.87 19.47
N ILE A 47 19.85 -2.89 20.33
CA ILE A 47 19.65 -4.27 19.92
C ILE A 47 18.29 -4.45 19.23
N ILE A 48 17.22 -3.90 19.81
CA ILE A 48 15.88 -3.94 19.21
C ILE A 48 15.89 -3.28 17.83
N ALA A 49 16.50 -2.11 17.70
CA ALA A 49 16.60 -1.40 16.43
C ALA A 49 17.40 -2.18 15.38
N ALA A 50 18.53 -2.77 15.78
CA ALA A 50 19.36 -3.59 14.89
C ALA A 50 18.60 -4.83 14.40
N ILE A 51 17.89 -5.53 15.29
CA ILE A 51 17.06 -6.70 14.92
C ILE A 51 15.95 -6.27 13.96
N ALA A 52 15.26 -5.16 14.23
CA ALA A 52 14.17 -4.67 13.38
C ALA A 52 14.66 -4.36 11.95
N VAL A 53 15.78 -3.66 11.83
CA VAL A 53 16.37 -3.30 10.53
C VAL A 53 16.89 -4.55 9.81
N PHE A 54 17.59 -5.44 10.51
CA PHE A 54 18.06 -6.69 9.94
C PHE A 54 16.92 -7.58 9.41
N ALA A 55 15.84 -7.73 10.18
CA ALA A 55 14.66 -8.47 9.76
C ALA A 55 14.02 -7.84 8.51
N ALA A 56 13.93 -6.51 8.46
CA ALA A 56 13.41 -5.78 7.30
C ALA A 56 14.25 -6.03 6.04
N PHE A 57 15.58 -5.90 6.14
CA PHE A 57 16.48 -6.16 5.01
C PHE A 57 16.44 -7.62 4.54
N SER A 58 16.47 -8.59 5.48
CA SER A 58 16.39 -10.01 5.11
C SER A 58 15.07 -10.35 4.45
N SER A 59 13.95 -9.77 4.89
CA SER A 59 12.64 -10.03 4.26
C SER A 59 12.58 -9.59 2.80
N LEU A 60 13.24 -8.48 2.47
CA LEU A 60 13.33 -7.98 1.10
C LEU A 60 14.26 -8.82 0.25
N TYR A 61 15.45 -9.16 0.79
CA TYR A 61 16.44 -9.95 0.06
C TYR A 61 15.90 -11.32 -0.33
N PHE A 62 15.24 -11.99 0.60
CA PHE A 62 14.64 -13.32 0.38
C PHE A 62 13.23 -13.28 -0.22
N ARG A 63 12.70 -12.11 -0.61
CA ARG A 63 11.34 -11.94 -1.16
C ARG A 63 10.29 -12.67 -0.34
N ASN A 64 10.32 -12.48 0.97
CA ASN A 64 9.44 -13.18 1.89
C ASN A 64 7.96 -12.83 1.62
N LYS A 65 7.06 -13.86 1.61
CA LYS A 65 5.61 -13.63 1.45
C LYS A 65 5.03 -12.71 2.53
N ASN A 66 5.65 -12.68 3.72
CA ASN A 66 5.24 -11.87 4.86
C ASN A 66 5.98 -10.51 4.95
N GLU A 67 6.63 -10.07 3.87
CA GLU A 67 7.43 -8.84 3.83
C GLU A 67 6.69 -7.62 4.44
N LYS A 68 5.41 -7.43 4.08
CA LYS A 68 4.60 -6.34 4.62
C LYS A 68 4.47 -6.39 6.13
N ALA A 69 4.20 -7.57 6.68
CA ALA A 69 4.06 -7.76 8.13
C ALA A 69 5.40 -7.53 8.85
N ILE A 70 6.52 -7.98 8.27
CA ILE A 70 7.85 -7.80 8.83
C ILE A 70 8.24 -6.32 8.86
N LEU A 71 8.02 -5.58 7.75
CA LEU A 71 8.27 -4.15 7.70
C LEU A 71 7.40 -3.37 8.70
N THR A 72 6.13 -3.73 8.80
CA THR A 72 5.21 -3.14 9.80
C THR A 72 5.70 -3.41 11.23
N GLY A 73 6.08 -4.65 11.52
CA GLY A 73 6.65 -5.04 12.81
C GLY A 73 7.95 -4.30 13.14
N ALA A 74 8.80 -4.05 12.12
CA ALA A 74 10.02 -3.29 12.29
C ALA A 74 9.76 -1.84 12.74
N PHE A 75 8.76 -1.14 12.15
CA PHE A 75 8.35 0.19 12.61
C PHE A 75 7.82 0.17 14.04
N PHE A 76 7.04 -0.86 14.40
CA PHE A 76 6.53 -1.02 15.75
C PHE A 76 7.67 -1.19 16.77
N LEU A 77 8.63 -2.08 16.49
CA LEU A 77 9.80 -2.29 17.34
C LEU A 77 10.66 -1.03 17.48
N LEU A 78 10.84 -0.27 16.41
CA LEU A 78 11.54 1.01 16.47
C LEU A 78 10.79 2.05 17.28
N SER A 79 9.47 2.10 17.22
CA SER A 79 8.66 2.97 18.08
C SER A 79 8.94 2.68 19.55
N PHE A 80 8.98 1.40 19.92
CA PHE A 80 9.27 0.96 21.28
C PHE A 80 10.71 1.28 21.68
N ALA A 81 11.68 1.09 20.79
CA ALA A 81 13.07 1.46 21.04
C ALA A 81 13.23 2.96 21.36
N TRP A 82 12.54 3.85 20.65
CA TRP A 82 12.55 5.28 20.92
C TRP A 82 11.94 5.64 22.26
N ILE A 83 10.89 4.94 22.70
CA ILE A 83 10.29 5.13 24.02
C ILE A 83 11.29 4.75 25.12
N ILE A 84 12.00 3.62 24.99
CA ILE A 84 13.04 3.18 25.94
C ILE A 84 14.16 4.22 26.06
N VAL A 85 14.56 4.83 24.95
CA VAL A 85 15.59 5.88 24.94
C VAL A 85 15.11 7.19 25.58
N GLY A 86 13.79 7.34 25.79
CA GLY A 86 13.15 8.52 26.39
C GLY A 86 12.66 9.56 25.38
N TYR A 87 12.64 9.24 24.10
CA TYR A 87 12.14 10.12 23.03
C TYR A 87 10.77 9.64 22.51
N TRP A 88 9.78 9.61 23.40
CA TRP A 88 8.44 9.10 23.11
C TRP A 88 7.75 9.79 21.92
N VAL A 89 8.02 11.09 21.69
CA VAL A 89 7.48 11.84 20.54
C VAL A 89 7.93 11.19 19.23
N VAL A 90 9.22 10.82 19.12
CA VAL A 90 9.74 10.13 17.93
C VAL A 90 9.10 8.75 17.78
N GLY A 91 8.86 8.06 18.90
CA GLY A 91 8.11 6.79 18.91
C GLY A 91 6.70 6.93 18.31
N ILE A 92 5.97 8.00 18.66
CA ILE A 92 4.65 8.30 18.09
C ILE A 92 4.75 8.55 16.57
N PHE A 93 5.74 9.31 16.10
CA PHE A 93 5.96 9.51 14.66
C PHE A 93 6.23 8.19 13.93
N ASN A 94 6.95 7.26 14.53
CA ASN A 94 7.16 5.93 13.94
C ASN A 94 5.86 5.12 13.85
N ILE A 95 4.95 5.24 14.82
CA ILE A 95 3.61 4.63 14.73
C ILE A 95 2.83 5.24 13.55
N LEU A 96 2.92 6.56 13.37
CA LEU A 96 2.29 7.22 12.22
C LEU A 96 2.87 6.70 10.90
N PHE A 97 4.20 6.56 10.78
CA PHE A 97 4.84 5.97 9.60
C PHE A 97 4.40 4.51 9.39
N MET A 98 4.22 3.73 10.44
CA MET A 98 3.68 2.38 10.37
C MET A 98 2.27 2.38 9.75
N ILE A 99 1.38 3.25 10.19
CA ILE A 99 0.02 3.39 9.66
C ILE A 99 0.05 3.79 8.17
N LEU A 100 0.89 4.78 7.82
CA LEU A 100 1.06 5.21 6.43
C LEU A 100 1.63 4.09 5.55
N HIS A 101 2.58 3.30 6.07
CA HIS A 101 3.12 2.15 5.37
C HIS A 101 2.04 1.10 5.08
N ILE A 102 1.22 0.76 6.08
CA ILE A 102 0.10 -0.18 5.90
C ILE A 102 -0.86 0.33 4.82
N ALA A 103 -1.24 1.61 4.88
CA ALA A 103 -2.15 2.22 3.92
C ALA A 103 -1.56 2.24 2.50
N ALA A 104 -0.27 2.59 2.36
CA ALA A 104 0.43 2.69 1.08
C ALA A 104 0.60 1.34 0.37
N LEU A 105 0.68 0.25 1.13
CA LEU A 105 0.83 -1.11 0.60
C LEU A 105 -0.49 -1.88 0.47
N GLN A 106 -1.64 -1.25 0.72
CA GLN A 106 -2.92 -1.86 0.43
C GLN A 106 -3.08 -2.09 -1.07
N LYS A 107 -3.67 -3.24 -1.42
CA LYS A 107 -4.04 -3.51 -2.80
C LYS A 107 -5.23 -2.62 -3.17
N PRO A 108 -5.13 -1.78 -4.19
CA PRO A 108 -6.27 -1.00 -4.64
C PRO A 108 -7.30 -1.91 -5.31
N ILE A 109 -8.53 -1.92 -4.79
CA ILE A 109 -9.64 -2.73 -5.31
C ILE A 109 -10.70 -1.80 -5.89
N VAL A 110 -11.03 -1.99 -7.17
CA VAL A 110 -12.19 -1.35 -7.82
C VAL A 110 -13.37 -2.30 -7.72
N SER A 111 -14.47 -1.82 -7.16
CA SER A 111 -15.73 -2.56 -7.12
C SER A 111 -16.69 -1.96 -8.14
N ILE A 112 -17.23 -2.80 -9.01
CA ILE A 112 -18.13 -2.41 -10.10
C ILE A 112 -19.42 -3.19 -9.94
N ASN A 113 -20.53 -2.49 -9.77
CA ASN A 113 -21.86 -3.08 -9.66
C ASN A 113 -22.88 -2.35 -10.55
N GLU A 114 -24.13 -2.81 -10.53
CA GLU A 114 -25.20 -2.24 -11.38
C GLU A 114 -25.51 -0.77 -11.06
N SER A 115 -25.23 -0.29 -9.84
CA SER A 115 -25.58 1.06 -9.40
C SER A 115 -24.43 2.07 -9.53
N GLN A 116 -23.21 1.65 -9.28
CA GLN A 116 -22.05 2.56 -9.23
C GLN A 116 -20.72 1.81 -9.33
N ILE A 117 -19.66 2.56 -9.59
CA ILE A 117 -18.28 2.09 -9.56
C ILE A 117 -17.58 2.76 -8.38
N VAL A 118 -16.97 1.95 -7.50
CA VAL A 118 -16.18 2.47 -6.37
C VAL A 118 -14.70 2.32 -6.71
N TYR A 119 -14.06 3.46 -7.00
CA TYR A 119 -12.63 3.53 -7.33
C TYR A 119 -11.78 3.74 -6.08
N PRO A 120 -10.65 3.02 -5.91
CA PRO A 120 -9.79 3.07 -4.73
C PRO A 120 -8.90 4.32 -4.72
N SER A 121 -9.49 5.48 -4.47
CA SER A 121 -8.79 6.72 -4.18
C SER A 121 -8.91 7.07 -2.70
N PHE A 122 -8.19 8.08 -2.22
CA PHE A 122 -8.38 8.61 -0.89
C PHE A 122 -8.87 10.08 -0.97
N PRO A 123 -10.12 10.35 -0.54
CA PRO A 123 -11.18 9.43 -0.15
C PRO A 123 -11.67 8.55 -1.33
N LYS A 124 -12.32 7.40 -1.05
CA LYS A 124 -12.87 6.51 -2.10
C LYS A 124 -13.81 7.29 -3.01
N LYS A 125 -13.58 7.21 -4.32
CA LYS A 125 -14.40 7.90 -5.30
C LYS A 125 -15.51 6.98 -5.79
N LYS A 126 -16.76 7.44 -5.66
CA LYS A 126 -17.92 6.84 -6.31
C LYS A 126 -18.07 7.47 -7.68
N ILE A 127 -18.28 6.66 -8.69
CA ILE A 127 -18.42 7.06 -10.09
C ILE A 127 -19.75 6.49 -10.56
N ASP A 128 -20.62 7.35 -11.05
CA ASP A 128 -21.90 6.93 -11.62
C ASP A 128 -21.73 6.51 -13.08
N TRP A 129 -22.52 5.53 -13.53
CA TRP A 129 -22.48 5.07 -14.91
C TRP A 129 -22.75 6.19 -15.93
N GLN A 130 -23.56 7.18 -15.54
CA GLN A 130 -23.90 8.31 -16.39
C GLN A 130 -22.71 9.26 -16.65
N GLU A 131 -21.66 9.23 -15.81
CA GLU A 131 -20.43 10.01 -16.02
C GLU A 131 -19.49 9.41 -17.06
N LEU A 132 -19.72 8.13 -17.42
CA LEU A 132 -18.80 7.37 -18.25
C LEU A 132 -19.25 7.36 -19.71
N SER A 133 -18.25 7.40 -20.60
CA SER A 133 -18.42 7.10 -22.03
C SER A 133 -18.09 5.64 -22.33
N ASN A 134 -17.11 5.05 -21.58
CA ASN A 134 -16.72 3.67 -21.77
C ASN A 134 -16.08 3.09 -20.50
N LEU A 135 -16.20 1.77 -20.31
CA LEU A 135 -15.52 1.00 -19.28
C LEU A 135 -15.21 -0.39 -19.82
N ILE A 136 -13.93 -0.68 -20.00
CA ILE A 136 -13.48 -1.94 -20.60
C ILE A 136 -12.25 -2.50 -19.89
N ILE A 137 -12.12 -3.84 -19.97
CA ILE A 137 -10.86 -4.54 -19.73
C ILE A 137 -10.36 -5.07 -21.05
N LYS A 138 -9.11 -4.79 -21.36
CA LYS A 138 -8.42 -5.34 -22.52
C LYS A 138 -6.96 -5.62 -22.17
N ASP A 139 -6.51 -6.83 -22.45
CA ASP A 139 -5.14 -7.28 -22.21
C ASP A 139 -4.66 -7.00 -20.76
N GLY A 140 -5.57 -7.18 -19.78
CA GLY A 140 -5.31 -6.91 -18.38
C GLY A 140 -5.20 -5.45 -17.98
N LEU A 141 -5.60 -4.53 -18.85
CA LEU A 141 -5.68 -3.11 -18.58
C LEU A 141 -7.14 -2.69 -18.38
N LEU A 142 -7.46 -2.18 -17.20
CA LEU A 142 -8.75 -1.52 -16.95
C LEU A 142 -8.68 -0.10 -17.50
N THR A 143 -9.60 0.25 -18.40
CA THR A 143 -9.75 1.60 -18.95
C THR A 143 -11.13 2.14 -18.58
N ILE A 144 -11.15 3.30 -17.94
CA ILE A 144 -12.36 4.05 -17.55
C ILE A 144 -12.33 5.37 -18.28
N ASP A 145 -13.22 5.53 -19.27
CA ASP A 145 -13.35 6.76 -20.05
C ASP A 145 -14.55 7.56 -19.57
N PHE A 146 -14.32 8.82 -19.24
CA PHE A 146 -15.34 9.75 -18.79
C PHE A 146 -15.86 10.61 -19.94
N LYS A 147 -17.12 11.02 -19.89
CA LYS A 147 -17.73 11.94 -20.86
C LYS A 147 -17.04 13.30 -20.98
N ASN A 148 -16.28 13.69 -19.94
CA ASN A 148 -15.48 14.92 -19.92
C ASN A 148 -14.06 14.76 -20.49
N ASN A 149 -13.81 13.74 -21.31
CA ASN A 149 -12.53 13.36 -21.92
C ASN A 149 -11.41 12.98 -20.92
N ARG A 150 -11.73 12.75 -19.66
CA ARG A 150 -10.78 12.20 -18.70
C ARG A 150 -10.72 10.69 -18.88
N ILE A 151 -9.49 10.15 -18.85
CA ILE A 151 -9.24 8.71 -18.95
C ILE A 151 -8.46 8.26 -17.71
N ILE A 152 -8.85 7.13 -17.14
CA ILE A 152 -8.08 6.41 -16.12
C ILE A 152 -7.74 5.05 -16.72
N GLN A 153 -6.43 4.75 -16.76
CA GLN A 153 -5.94 3.44 -17.19
C GLN A 153 -5.06 2.86 -16.08
N GLN A 154 -5.30 1.59 -15.76
CA GLN A 154 -4.54 0.93 -14.70
C GLN A 154 -4.46 -0.58 -14.94
N GLN A 155 -3.26 -1.17 -14.71
CA GLN A 155 -3.07 -2.60 -14.83
C GLN A 155 -3.80 -3.35 -13.71
N ILE A 156 -4.39 -4.48 -14.05
CA ILE A 156 -4.96 -5.44 -13.10
C ILE A 156 -3.81 -6.30 -12.55
N ALA A 157 -3.77 -6.48 -11.23
CA ALA A 157 -2.65 -7.15 -10.56
C ALA A 157 -2.56 -8.64 -10.85
N ASP A 158 -3.69 -9.29 -11.08
CA ASP A 158 -3.76 -10.74 -11.27
C ASP A 158 -4.89 -11.08 -12.23
N ILE A 159 -4.55 -11.22 -13.49
CA ILE A 159 -5.49 -11.45 -14.59
C ILE A 159 -5.97 -12.90 -14.60
N SER A 160 -5.14 -13.80 -14.06
CA SER A 160 -5.31 -15.23 -14.27
C SER A 160 -6.45 -15.83 -13.47
N LEU A 161 -7.04 -15.10 -12.55
CA LEU A 161 -7.75 -15.77 -11.48
C LEU A 161 -9.26 -15.74 -11.54
N THR A 162 -9.95 -14.82 -12.26
CA THR A 162 -11.42 -14.89 -12.08
C THR A 162 -12.34 -14.09 -13.01
N ILE A 163 -11.85 -13.28 -13.92
CA ILE A 163 -12.77 -12.45 -14.72
C ILE A 163 -12.63 -12.75 -16.20
N ASP A 164 -13.69 -13.28 -16.78
CA ASP A 164 -13.83 -13.32 -18.23
C ASP A 164 -13.98 -11.89 -18.74
N GLU A 165 -12.97 -11.40 -19.48
CA GLU A 165 -12.96 -10.04 -20.05
C GLU A 165 -14.20 -9.79 -20.93
N LYS A 166 -14.67 -10.82 -21.66
CA LYS A 166 -15.85 -10.70 -22.49
C LYS A 166 -17.10 -10.50 -21.64
N GLU A 167 -17.27 -11.33 -20.61
CA GLU A 167 -18.41 -11.23 -19.69
C GLU A 167 -18.44 -9.87 -18.96
N PHE A 168 -17.28 -9.38 -18.53
CA PHE A 168 -17.14 -8.07 -17.92
C PHE A 168 -17.50 -6.94 -18.88
N ASN A 169 -16.95 -6.96 -20.09
CA ASN A 169 -17.17 -5.93 -21.10
C ASN A 169 -18.62 -5.88 -21.55
N ASP A 170 -19.26 -7.04 -21.70
CA ASP A 170 -20.68 -7.13 -22.07
C ASP A 170 -21.58 -6.57 -20.94
N PHE A 171 -21.24 -6.85 -19.68
CA PHE A 171 -21.93 -6.24 -18.54
C PHE A 171 -21.78 -4.71 -18.54
N CYS A 172 -20.57 -4.20 -18.72
CA CYS A 172 -20.33 -2.75 -18.74
C CYS A 172 -21.10 -2.06 -19.87
N ARG A 173 -21.12 -2.64 -21.08
CA ARG A 173 -21.92 -2.11 -22.19
C ARG A 173 -23.42 -2.06 -21.88
N GLN A 174 -23.95 -3.08 -21.21
CA GLN A 174 -25.37 -3.09 -20.81
C GLN A 174 -25.69 -1.97 -19.80
N GLN A 175 -24.76 -1.66 -18.85
CA GLN A 175 -25.00 -0.60 -17.89
C GLN A 175 -24.86 0.80 -18.51
N LEU A 176 -23.93 0.99 -19.46
CA LEU A 176 -23.74 2.27 -20.17
C LEU A 176 -24.90 2.63 -21.11
N ASN A 177 -25.67 1.65 -21.55
CA ASN A 177 -26.81 1.84 -22.47
C ASN A 177 -28.17 1.97 -21.74
N LYS A 178 -28.19 1.97 -20.42
CA LYS A 178 -29.39 2.24 -19.59
C LYS A 178 -29.59 3.74 -19.40
#